data_aea580b81cab5799c0d19d0c96c53ef2
#
_entry.id   aea580b81cab5799c0d19d0c96c53ef2
#
_cell.length_a   1.000
_cell.length_b   1.000
_cell.length_c   1.000
_cell.angle_alpha   90.00
_cell.angle_beta   90.00
_cell.angle_gamma   90.00
#
_symmetry.space_group_name_H-M   'P 1'
#
loop_
_entity.id
_entity.type
_entity.pdbx_description
1 polymer ?
#
loop_
_entity_poly.entity_id
_entity_poly.type
_entity_poly.pdbx_seq_one_letter_code
_entity_poly.pdbx_strand_id
1 'polypeptide(L)'
;VLERSLSTFVDHPRIDGVWVVLDSADPRWDSNPYARNPKVYRAAGGAERCHSVLSALEALLVQAHPQDWVLVHDAARPCLRLEDLNRLIEELEQDPVGGLLAVPVRDTMKRGDPSGRVVATVERAHLWHAYTPQMFRLGALAGALREAIAGGDWVTDEASAMERLGHRPRLIEGHADNIKITRKADLPLAQFFLAQQGRLE
;
A
#
# COMPACT_ATOMS: atom_id res chain seq x y z
N VAL A 1 -13.71 -5.02 5.93
CA VAL A 1 -12.72 -4.20 5.24
C VAL A 1 -11.57 -5.09 4.75
N LEU A 2 -10.83 -5.75 5.65
CA LEU A 2 -9.69 -6.62 5.30
C LEU A 2 -10.05 -7.67 4.23
N GLU A 3 -11.18 -8.35 4.37
CA GLU A 3 -11.65 -9.35 3.40
C GLU A 3 -11.77 -8.78 1.98
N ARG A 4 -12.37 -7.58 1.85
CA ARG A 4 -12.51 -6.90 0.55
C ARG A 4 -11.16 -6.43 -0.03
N SER A 5 -10.21 -6.07 0.83
CA SER A 5 -8.84 -5.77 0.37
C SER A 5 -8.13 -7.03 -0.10
N LEU A 6 -8.28 -8.16 0.62
CA LEU A 6 -7.64 -9.43 0.27
C LEU A 6 -8.16 -10.00 -1.05
N SER A 7 -9.48 -9.94 -1.31
CA SER A 7 -10.09 -10.54 -2.51
C SER A 7 -9.43 -10.04 -3.79
N THR A 8 -9.08 -8.77 -3.87
CA THR A 8 -8.45 -8.19 -5.07
C THR A 8 -7.09 -8.84 -5.40
N PHE A 9 -6.35 -9.30 -4.40
CA PHE A 9 -5.01 -9.87 -4.59
C PHE A 9 -5.04 -11.40 -4.65
N VAL A 10 -5.81 -12.06 -3.79
CA VAL A 10 -5.83 -13.53 -3.71
C VAL A 10 -6.32 -14.16 -5.01
N ASP A 11 -7.33 -13.55 -5.62
CA ASP A 11 -7.93 -14.04 -6.87
C ASP A 11 -7.17 -13.58 -8.13
N HIS A 12 -6.15 -12.72 -7.96
CA HIS A 12 -5.42 -12.19 -9.11
C HIS A 12 -4.42 -13.23 -9.67
N PRO A 13 -4.41 -13.47 -11.01
CA PRO A 13 -3.61 -14.53 -11.60
C PRO A 13 -2.10 -14.28 -11.55
N ARG A 14 -1.67 -13.02 -11.44
CA ARG A 14 -0.24 -12.62 -11.34
C ARG A 14 0.25 -12.47 -9.90
N ILE A 15 -0.53 -12.84 -8.90
CA ILE A 15 -0.15 -12.80 -7.48
C ILE A 15 0.01 -14.25 -7.00
N ASP A 16 1.22 -14.63 -6.63
CA ASP A 16 1.54 -15.98 -6.19
C ASP A 16 1.19 -16.21 -4.72
N GLY A 17 1.27 -15.16 -3.88
CA GLY A 17 0.96 -15.22 -2.47
C GLY A 17 0.71 -13.86 -1.84
N VAL A 18 0.00 -13.86 -0.71
CA VAL A 18 -0.36 -12.65 0.04
C VAL A 18 0.04 -12.81 1.50
N TRP A 19 0.94 -11.96 1.97
CA TRP A 19 1.33 -11.89 3.39
C TRP A 19 0.46 -10.86 4.11
N VAL A 20 -0.31 -11.33 5.09
CA VAL A 20 -1.14 -10.47 5.92
C VAL A 20 -0.43 -10.24 7.25
N VAL A 21 -0.12 -8.97 7.51
CA VAL A 21 0.55 -8.57 8.76
C VAL A 21 -0.51 -8.21 9.78
N LEU A 22 -0.55 -8.97 10.86
CA LEU A 22 -1.56 -8.83 11.92
C LEU A 22 -0.90 -8.92 13.29
N ASP A 23 -1.58 -8.39 14.29
CA ASP A 23 -1.31 -8.76 15.67
C ASP A 23 -1.44 -10.29 15.81
N SER A 24 -0.44 -10.93 16.38
CA SER A 24 -0.43 -12.38 16.59
C SER A 24 -1.62 -12.88 17.41
N ALA A 25 -2.18 -12.03 18.26
CA ALA A 25 -3.31 -12.31 19.13
C ALA A 25 -4.66 -11.82 18.57
N ASP A 26 -4.76 -11.36 17.31
CA ASP A 26 -6.06 -10.90 16.76
C ASP A 26 -7.02 -12.09 16.60
N PRO A 27 -8.06 -12.20 17.45
CA PRO A 27 -8.98 -13.34 17.45
C PRO A 27 -9.90 -13.37 16.23
N ARG A 28 -9.97 -12.27 15.46
CA ARG A 28 -10.84 -12.16 14.29
C ARG A 28 -10.27 -12.85 13.07
N TRP A 29 -8.96 -13.13 13.07
CA TRP A 29 -8.30 -13.75 11.92
C TRP A 29 -8.86 -15.14 11.61
N ASP A 30 -9.02 -15.99 12.61
CA ASP A 30 -9.46 -17.38 12.42
C ASP A 30 -10.86 -17.49 11.80
N SER A 31 -11.68 -16.45 11.96
CA SER A 31 -13.01 -16.34 11.34
C SER A 31 -12.98 -15.68 9.94
N ASN A 32 -11.82 -15.23 9.47
CA ASN A 32 -11.69 -14.63 8.14
C ASN A 32 -11.77 -15.72 7.07
N PRO A 33 -12.56 -15.53 5.98
CA PRO A 33 -12.68 -16.52 4.90
C PRO A 33 -11.34 -16.92 4.26
N TYR A 34 -10.37 -16.00 4.27
CA TYR A 34 -9.03 -16.23 3.69
C TYR A 34 -8.03 -16.85 4.66
N ALA A 35 -8.39 -17.07 5.94
CA ALA A 35 -7.45 -17.61 6.93
C ALA A 35 -6.89 -19.00 6.58
N ARG A 36 -7.63 -19.77 5.77
CA ARG A 36 -7.23 -21.10 5.30
C ARG A 36 -6.92 -21.16 3.81
N ASN A 37 -6.84 -20.01 3.15
CA ASN A 37 -6.49 -19.98 1.74
C ASN A 37 -5.00 -20.29 1.55
N PRO A 38 -4.61 -21.23 0.67
CA PRO A 38 -3.22 -21.66 0.49
C PRO A 38 -2.29 -20.56 -0.03
N LYS A 39 -2.83 -19.50 -0.63
CA LYS A 39 -2.05 -18.32 -1.05
C LYS A 39 -1.84 -17.30 0.05
N VAL A 40 -2.47 -17.45 1.23
CA VAL A 40 -2.47 -16.43 2.28
C VAL A 40 -1.62 -16.87 3.46
N TYR A 41 -0.62 -16.07 3.76
CA TYR A 41 0.34 -16.28 4.83
C TYR A 41 0.22 -15.19 5.89
N ARG A 42 0.67 -15.46 7.12
CA ARG A 42 0.69 -14.47 8.19
C ARG A 42 2.12 -14.08 8.53
N ALA A 43 2.31 -12.79 8.79
CA ALA A 43 3.51 -12.27 9.43
C ALA A 43 3.12 -11.48 10.70
N ALA A 44 4.03 -11.42 11.65
CA ALA A 44 3.80 -10.66 12.88
C ALA A 44 3.90 -9.16 12.61
N GLY A 45 2.98 -8.39 13.20
CA GLY A 45 3.04 -6.93 13.22
C GLY A 45 4.21 -6.43 14.06
N GLY A 46 4.75 -5.27 13.68
CA GLY A 46 5.77 -4.53 14.45
C GLY A 46 5.16 -3.33 15.17
N ALA A 47 6.02 -2.56 15.84
CA ALA A 47 5.60 -1.38 16.61
C ALA A 47 4.96 -0.29 15.74
N GLU A 48 5.43 -0.14 14.51
CA GLU A 48 4.93 0.82 13.53
C GLU A 48 4.67 0.14 12.18
N ARG A 49 4.06 0.88 11.23
CA ARG A 49 3.75 0.35 9.90
C ARG A 49 5.00 -0.14 9.16
N CYS A 50 6.07 0.63 9.17
CA CYS A 50 7.33 0.25 8.51
C CYS A 50 7.95 -1.03 9.09
N HIS A 51 7.90 -1.22 10.41
CA HIS A 51 8.34 -2.46 11.07
C HIS A 51 7.47 -3.66 10.67
N SER A 52 6.17 -3.45 10.57
CA SER A 52 5.22 -4.48 10.14
C SER A 52 5.50 -4.91 8.69
N VAL A 53 5.71 -3.95 7.80
CA VAL A 53 6.05 -4.24 6.40
C VAL A 53 7.40 -4.97 6.32
N LEU A 54 8.43 -4.48 7.01
CA LEU A 54 9.76 -5.14 7.01
C LEU A 54 9.67 -6.58 7.52
N SER A 55 8.91 -6.84 8.59
CA SER A 55 8.70 -8.20 9.11
C SER A 55 8.14 -9.15 8.04
N ALA A 56 7.16 -8.71 7.25
CA ALA A 56 6.61 -9.51 6.16
C ALA A 56 7.63 -9.73 5.03
N LEU A 57 8.38 -8.69 4.66
CA LEU A 57 9.40 -8.80 3.62
C LEU A 57 10.53 -9.75 4.03
N GLU A 58 10.94 -9.73 5.29
CA GLU A 58 11.95 -10.65 5.82
C GLU A 58 11.46 -12.10 5.84
N ALA A 59 10.21 -12.32 6.23
CA ALA A 59 9.59 -13.64 6.13
C ALA A 59 9.50 -14.13 4.68
N LEU A 60 9.21 -13.23 3.74
CA LEU A 60 9.15 -13.55 2.31
C LEU A 60 10.53 -13.86 1.73
N LEU A 61 11.60 -13.15 2.14
CA LEU A 61 12.98 -13.38 1.69
C LEU A 61 13.51 -14.78 2.02
N VAL A 62 12.88 -15.49 2.95
CA VAL A 62 13.26 -16.89 3.28
C VAL A 62 12.89 -17.85 2.15
N GLN A 63 11.88 -17.51 1.33
CA GLN A 63 11.30 -18.42 0.33
C GLN A 63 11.15 -17.83 -1.07
N ALA A 64 11.45 -16.54 -1.26
CA ALA A 64 11.37 -15.83 -2.53
C ALA A 64 12.73 -15.19 -2.89
N HIS A 65 12.90 -14.91 -4.19
CA HIS A 65 14.15 -14.32 -4.66
C HIS A 65 14.16 -12.80 -4.41
N PRO A 66 15.29 -12.17 -4.03
CA PRO A 66 15.37 -10.72 -3.81
C PRO A 66 14.97 -9.85 -5.01
N GLN A 67 15.01 -10.41 -6.22
CA GLN A 67 14.58 -9.74 -7.44
C GLN A 67 13.07 -9.94 -7.76
N ASP A 68 12.34 -10.71 -6.96
CA ASP A 68 10.90 -10.83 -7.11
C ASP A 68 10.21 -9.50 -6.79
N TRP A 69 9.08 -9.27 -7.43
CA TRP A 69 8.26 -8.09 -7.18
C TRP A 69 7.38 -8.30 -5.95
N VAL A 70 7.30 -7.27 -5.13
CA VAL A 70 6.34 -7.20 -4.02
C VAL A 70 5.47 -5.98 -4.15
N LEU A 71 4.21 -6.15 -3.78
CA LEU A 71 3.22 -5.07 -3.70
C LEU A 71 2.83 -4.88 -2.23
N VAL A 72 3.05 -3.69 -1.70
CA VAL A 72 2.60 -3.33 -0.35
C VAL A 72 1.30 -2.58 -0.45
N HIS A 73 0.27 -3.08 0.24
CA HIS A 73 -1.07 -2.49 0.21
C HIS A 73 -1.65 -2.28 1.60
N ASP A 74 -2.25 -1.12 1.81
CA ASP A 74 -2.95 -0.81 3.05
C ASP A 74 -4.25 -1.63 3.14
N ALA A 75 -4.38 -2.49 4.16
CA ALA A 75 -5.59 -3.27 4.42
C ALA A 75 -6.87 -2.41 4.56
N ALA A 76 -6.70 -1.12 4.86
CA ALA A 76 -7.77 -0.15 4.98
C ALA A 76 -8.21 0.49 3.64
N ARG A 77 -7.71 0.02 2.48
CA ARG A 77 -8.12 0.46 1.14
C ARG A 77 -8.85 -0.65 0.39
N PRO A 78 -10.11 -0.94 0.72
CA PRO A 78 -10.85 -2.05 0.10
C PRO A 78 -11.32 -1.78 -1.33
N CYS A 79 -11.27 -0.51 -1.76
CA CYS A 79 -11.84 -0.07 -3.05
C CYS A 79 -10.83 -0.06 -4.20
N LEU A 80 -9.66 -0.71 -4.05
CA LEU A 80 -8.72 -0.88 -5.14
C LEU A 80 -9.40 -1.58 -6.32
N ARG A 81 -9.35 -0.97 -7.50
CA ARG A 81 -9.87 -1.55 -8.74
C ARG A 81 -8.88 -2.54 -9.35
N LEU A 82 -9.39 -3.60 -9.94
CA LEU A 82 -8.57 -4.59 -10.63
C LEU A 82 -7.80 -3.98 -11.82
N GLU A 83 -8.42 -3.03 -12.52
CA GLU A 83 -7.77 -2.31 -13.63
C GLU A 83 -6.56 -1.48 -13.19
N ASP A 84 -6.62 -0.85 -11.99
CA ASP A 84 -5.48 -0.10 -11.44
C ASP A 84 -4.36 -1.04 -11.01
N LEU A 85 -4.69 -2.18 -10.42
CA LEU A 85 -3.72 -3.21 -10.07
C LEU A 85 -3.02 -3.76 -11.33
N ASN A 86 -3.77 -4.08 -12.37
CA ASN A 86 -3.22 -4.54 -13.65
C ASN A 86 -2.27 -3.51 -14.26
N ARG A 87 -2.73 -2.25 -14.34
CA ARG A 87 -1.92 -1.14 -14.87
C ARG A 87 -0.63 -0.96 -14.10
N LEU A 88 -0.69 -0.96 -12.76
CA LEU A 88 0.50 -0.86 -11.92
C LEU A 88 1.51 -1.96 -12.25
N ILE A 89 1.06 -3.20 -12.32
CA ILE A 89 1.94 -4.34 -12.62
C ILE A 89 2.52 -4.22 -14.03
N GLU A 90 1.71 -3.94 -15.03
CA GLU A 90 2.13 -3.83 -16.44
C GLU A 90 3.14 -2.71 -16.66
N GLU A 91 2.91 -1.55 -16.04
CA GLU A 91 3.81 -0.39 -16.22
C GLU A 91 5.11 -0.50 -15.44
N LEU A 92 5.14 -1.30 -14.34
CA LEU A 92 6.31 -1.40 -13.47
C LEU A 92 7.11 -2.69 -13.65
N GLU A 93 6.59 -3.73 -14.29
CA GLU A 93 7.31 -5.02 -14.38
C GLU A 93 8.69 -4.93 -15.05
N GLN A 94 8.90 -3.92 -15.92
CA GLN A 94 10.18 -3.64 -16.58
C GLN A 94 10.88 -2.38 -16.02
N ASP A 95 10.28 -1.73 -15.01
CA ASP A 95 10.89 -0.54 -14.41
C ASP A 95 12.08 -0.94 -13.51
N PRO A 96 13.21 -0.23 -13.56
CA PRO A 96 14.39 -0.58 -12.77
C PRO A 96 14.22 -0.31 -11.27
N VAL A 97 13.27 0.53 -10.87
CA VAL A 97 13.05 0.94 -9.48
C VAL A 97 11.74 0.39 -8.95
N GLY A 98 10.66 0.58 -9.68
CA GLY A 98 9.28 0.36 -9.24
C GLY A 98 8.53 1.68 -9.01
N GLY A 99 7.40 1.63 -8.33
CA GLY A 99 6.58 2.80 -8.15
C GLY A 99 5.31 2.53 -7.34
N LEU A 100 4.36 3.44 -7.46
CA LEU A 100 3.13 3.43 -6.66
C LEU A 100 1.93 3.93 -7.45
N LEU A 101 0.74 3.49 -7.04
CA LEU A 101 -0.49 4.17 -7.46
C LEU A 101 -0.56 5.55 -6.82
N ALA A 102 -0.99 6.53 -7.59
CA ALA A 102 -1.16 7.91 -7.13
C ALA A 102 -2.28 8.60 -7.89
N VAL A 103 -2.78 9.72 -7.36
CA VAL A 103 -3.81 10.54 -8.00
C VAL A 103 -3.36 12.00 -7.97
N PRO A 104 -3.44 12.74 -9.10
CA PRO A 104 -3.10 14.15 -9.12
C PRO A 104 -3.95 14.97 -8.13
N VAL A 105 -3.32 15.91 -7.45
CA VAL A 105 -4.04 16.87 -6.59
C VAL A 105 -4.86 17.81 -7.46
N ARG A 106 -6.18 17.85 -7.19
CA ARG A 106 -7.14 18.68 -7.97
C ARG A 106 -7.49 19.99 -7.28
N ASP A 107 -7.56 19.99 -5.95
CA ASP A 107 -7.92 21.16 -5.17
C ASP A 107 -6.74 22.09 -4.90
N THR A 108 -7.04 23.33 -4.54
CA THR A 108 -6.02 24.28 -4.09
C THR A 108 -5.44 23.83 -2.75
N MET A 109 -4.14 23.63 -2.70
CA MET A 109 -3.43 23.22 -1.50
C MET A 109 -2.93 24.43 -0.71
N LYS A 110 -3.17 24.42 0.60
CA LYS A 110 -2.70 25.45 1.54
C LYS A 110 -1.76 24.83 2.55
N ARG A 111 -0.65 25.48 2.82
CA ARG A 111 0.19 25.18 3.98
C ARG A 111 -0.30 26.02 5.15
N GLY A 112 -0.64 25.37 6.25
CA GLY A 112 -1.00 26.00 7.52
C GLY A 112 0.14 25.99 8.53
N ASP A 113 0.07 26.88 9.50
CA ASP A 113 0.88 26.85 10.72
C ASP A 113 0.18 26.05 11.85
N PRO A 114 0.85 25.81 12.99
CA PRO A 114 0.24 25.12 14.13
C PRO A 114 -1.00 25.82 14.71
N SER A 115 -1.20 27.12 14.46
CA SER A 115 -2.36 27.88 14.89
C SER A 115 -3.56 27.79 13.90
N GLY A 116 -3.38 27.06 12.80
CA GLY A 116 -4.41 26.88 11.76
C GLY A 116 -4.51 28.05 10.77
N ARG A 117 -3.52 28.95 10.71
CA ARG A 117 -3.49 30.04 9.75
C ARG A 117 -2.74 29.66 8.49
N VAL A 118 -3.20 30.20 7.35
CA VAL A 118 -2.56 29.96 6.05
C VAL A 118 -1.21 30.67 6.00
N VAL A 119 -0.13 29.89 5.78
CA VAL A 119 1.22 30.38 5.55
C VAL A 119 1.49 30.61 4.06
N ALA A 120 1.04 29.67 3.21
CA ALA A 120 1.25 29.74 1.76
C ALA A 120 0.20 28.96 0.98
N THR A 121 0.00 29.34 -0.26
CA THR A 121 -0.62 28.47 -1.27
C THR A 121 0.49 27.63 -1.90
N VAL A 122 0.30 26.30 -1.91
CA VAL A 122 1.26 25.39 -2.53
C VAL A 122 0.89 25.22 -4.01
N GLU A 123 1.87 25.37 -4.90
CA GLU A 123 1.72 25.03 -6.32
C GLU A 123 1.32 23.56 -6.42
N ARG A 124 0.18 23.29 -7.07
CA ARG A 124 -0.33 21.90 -7.16
C ARG A 124 0.13 21.18 -8.44
N ALA A 125 0.73 21.90 -9.39
CA ALA A 125 1.33 21.26 -10.55
C ALA A 125 2.35 20.22 -10.05
N HIS A 126 2.21 18.99 -10.54
CA HIS A 126 3.04 17.84 -10.13
C HIS A 126 2.92 17.38 -8.67
N LEU A 127 1.88 17.81 -7.93
CA LEU A 127 1.54 17.20 -6.64
C LEU A 127 0.58 16.04 -6.83
N TRP A 128 0.85 14.95 -6.10
CA TRP A 128 0.08 13.73 -6.16
C TRP A 128 -0.29 13.25 -4.74
N HIS A 129 -1.45 12.67 -4.60
CA HIS A 129 -1.80 11.87 -3.44
C HIS A 129 -1.20 10.48 -3.63
N ALA A 130 -0.25 10.09 -2.76
CA ALA A 130 0.31 8.75 -2.75
C ALA A 130 -0.72 7.74 -2.26
N TYR A 131 -0.93 6.69 -3.03
CA TYR A 131 -1.82 5.59 -2.72
C TYR A 131 -1.04 4.28 -2.62
N THR A 132 -1.73 3.20 -2.33
CA THR A 132 -1.23 1.84 -2.43
C THR A 132 -2.13 1.03 -3.37
N PRO A 133 -1.62 -0.02 -4.04
CA PRO A 133 -0.33 -0.69 -3.86
C PRO A 133 0.88 0.15 -4.27
N GLN A 134 2.01 -0.12 -3.58
CA GLN A 134 3.34 0.31 -3.98
C GLN A 134 4.16 -0.92 -4.34
N MET A 135 4.80 -0.93 -5.50
CA MET A 135 5.43 -2.11 -6.09
C MET A 135 6.93 -1.90 -6.27
N PHE A 136 7.73 -2.76 -5.65
CA PHE A 136 9.19 -2.68 -5.66
C PHE A 136 9.82 -4.08 -5.70
N ARG A 137 11.13 -4.17 -6.00
CA ARG A 137 11.87 -5.42 -5.84
C ARG A 137 12.01 -5.75 -4.34
N LEU A 138 11.75 -7.00 -3.98
CA LEU A 138 11.72 -7.48 -2.59
C LEU A 138 12.99 -7.11 -1.81
N GLY A 139 14.15 -7.44 -2.36
CA GLY A 139 15.43 -7.16 -1.71
C GLY A 139 15.74 -5.67 -1.57
N ALA A 140 15.42 -4.88 -2.60
CA ALA A 140 15.62 -3.44 -2.60
C ALA A 140 14.77 -2.75 -1.53
N LEU A 141 13.47 -3.08 -1.48
CA LEU A 141 12.56 -2.50 -0.49
C LEU A 141 12.92 -2.92 0.94
N ALA A 142 13.22 -4.21 1.16
CA ALA A 142 13.64 -4.69 2.47
C ALA A 142 14.93 -4.00 2.94
N GLY A 143 15.90 -3.79 2.04
CA GLY A 143 17.13 -3.04 2.32
C GLY A 143 16.84 -1.59 2.71
N ALA A 144 16.02 -0.90 1.92
CA ALA A 144 15.66 0.50 2.14
C ALA A 144 14.95 0.71 3.50
N LEU A 145 13.98 -0.15 3.83
CA LEU A 145 13.28 -0.08 5.12
C LEU A 145 14.20 -0.40 6.29
N ARG A 146 15.08 -1.40 6.17
CA ARG A 146 16.04 -1.77 7.21
C ARG A 146 16.99 -0.62 7.52
N GLU A 147 17.51 0.04 6.49
CA GLU A 147 18.41 1.18 6.62
C GLU A 147 17.70 2.39 7.27
N ALA A 148 16.48 2.72 6.81
CA ALA A 148 15.70 3.79 7.38
C ALA A 148 15.37 3.57 8.87
N ILE A 149 14.95 2.37 9.24
CA ILE A 149 14.65 2.01 10.64
C ILE A 149 15.92 2.08 11.51
N ALA A 150 17.03 1.54 11.03
CA ALA A 150 18.32 1.58 11.75
C ALA A 150 18.82 3.02 11.95
N GLY A 151 18.56 3.91 10.98
CA GLY A 151 18.88 5.34 11.05
C GLY A 151 17.95 6.15 11.96
N GLY A 152 16.85 5.56 12.46
CA GLY A 152 15.83 6.27 13.22
C GLY A 152 15.01 7.26 12.38
N ASP A 153 14.95 7.04 11.07
CA ASP A 153 14.32 7.94 10.14
C ASP A 153 12.82 7.71 10.02
N TRP A 154 12.09 8.81 9.91
CA TRP A 154 10.65 8.74 9.69
C TRP A 154 10.33 8.36 8.24
N VAL A 155 9.76 7.18 8.04
CA VAL A 155 9.29 6.67 6.76
C VAL A 155 7.78 6.61 6.76
N THR A 156 7.13 7.32 5.85
CA THR A 156 5.67 7.40 5.75
C THR A 156 5.07 6.27 4.92
N ASP A 157 5.81 5.85 3.88
CA ASP A 157 5.42 4.78 2.94
C ASP A 157 6.65 4.13 2.31
N GLU A 158 6.47 3.14 1.45
CA GLU A 158 7.54 2.39 0.80
C GLU A 158 8.32 3.26 -0.18
N ALA A 159 7.63 4.15 -0.91
CA ALA A 159 8.26 5.08 -1.85
C ALA A 159 9.26 6.00 -1.13
N SER A 160 8.88 6.55 0.04
CA SER A 160 9.77 7.41 0.82
C SER A 160 11.04 6.68 1.31
N ALA A 161 10.96 5.37 1.61
CA ALA A 161 12.14 4.58 1.92
C ALA A 161 13.07 4.46 0.71
N MET A 162 12.53 4.22 -0.48
CA MET A 162 13.31 4.14 -1.72
C MET A 162 13.92 5.50 -2.12
N GLU A 163 13.19 6.60 -1.95
CA GLU A 163 13.65 7.97 -2.20
C GLU A 163 14.88 8.32 -1.35
N ARG A 164 14.94 7.87 -0.11
CA ARG A 164 16.09 8.08 0.78
C ARG A 164 17.39 7.48 0.23
N LEU A 165 17.29 6.40 -0.52
CA LEU A 165 18.42 5.77 -1.21
C LEU A 165 18.72 6.43 -2.57
N GLY A 166 18.07 7.56 -2.88
CA GLY A 166 18.26 8.28 -4.14
C GLY A 166 17.48 7.72 -5.33
N HIS A 167 16.60 6.74 -5.11
CA HIS A 167 15.73 6.23 -6.16
C HIS A 167 14.59 7.21 -6.46
N ARG A 168 13.98 7.07 -7.63
CA ARG A 168 12.85 7.87 -8.09
C ARG A 168 11.71 6.95 -8.48
N PRO A 169 10.85 6.54 -7.53
CA PRO A 169 9.69 5.70 -7.82
C PRO A 169 8.76 6.34 -8.85
N ARG A 170 8.21 5.53 -9.73
CA ARG A 170 7.29 5.99 -10.75
C ARG A 170 5.88 6.17 -10.20
N LEU A 171 5.20 7.26 -10.57
CA LEU A 171 3.80 7.52 -10.24
C LEU A 171 2.91 6.94 -11.34
N ILE A 172 2.03 6.01 -10.97
CA ILE A 172 1.05 5.40 -11.86
C ILE A 172 -0.32 5.95 -11.49
N GLU A 173 -0.99 6.61 -12.42
CA GLU A 173 -2.30 7.20 -12.13
C GLU A 173 -3.36 6.12 -11.94
N GLY A 174 -3.99 6.14 -10.77
CA GLY A 174 -5.11 5.29 -10.40
C GLY A 174 -6.41 6.08 -10.19
N HIS A 175 -7.45 5.40 -9.74
CA HIS A 175 -8.75 6.01 -9.47
C HIS A 175 -8.82 6.60 -8.06
N ALA A 176 -9.49 7.74 -7.94
CA ALA A 176 -9.64 8.46 -6.66
C ALA A 176 -10.54 7.73 -5.65
N ASP A 177 -11.29 6.73 -6.08
CA ASP A 177 -12.13 5.90 -5.22
C ASP A 177 -11.36 4.85 -4.40
N ASN A 178 -10.05 4.67 -4.64
CA ASN A 178 -9.18 3.84 -3.81
C ASN A 178 -8.86 4.53 -2.47
N ILE A 179 -9.92 4.88 -1.75
CA ILE A 179 -9.83 5.61 -0.47
C ILE A 179 -9.29 4.75 0.66
N LYS A 180 -8.64 5.40 1.61
CA LYS A 180 -8.23 4.78 2.88
C LYS A 180 -9.28 5.06 3.94
N ILE A 181 -9.87 4.00 4.49
CA ILE A 181 -10.81 4.11 5.62
C ILE A 181 -10.00 4.44 6.88
N THR A 182 -10.04 5.69 7.30
CA THR A 182 -9.35 6.19 8.50
C THR A 182 -10.32 6.56 9.61
N ARG A 183 -11.55 6.88 9.25
CA ARG A 183 -12.62 7.27 10.17
C ARG A 183 -13.89 6.48 9.89
N LYS A 184 -14.77 6.36 10.88
CA LYS A 184 -16.06 5.68 10.71
C LYS A 184 -16.91 6.29 9.58
N ALA A 185 -16.80 7.60 9.35
CA ALA A 185 -17.48 8.31 8.28
C ALA A 185 -17.05 7.88 6.87
N ASP A 186 -15.87 7.26 6.71
CA ASP A 186 -15.38 6.78 5.41
C ASP A 186 -16.06 5.47 4.97
N LEU A 187 -16.65 4.72 5.92
CA LEU A 187 -17.28 3.42 5.65
C LEU A 187 -18.43 3.51 4.63
N PRO A 188 -19.40 4.42 4.76
CA PRO A 188 -20.50 4.54 3.77
C PRO A 188 -19.97 4.91 2.38
N LEU A 189 -18.93 5.74 2.30
CA LEU A 189 -18.30 6.10 1.04
C LEU A 189 -17.58 4.89 0.40
N ALA A 190 -16.86 4.11 1.18
CA ALA A 190 -16.26 2.88 0.69
C ALA A 190 -17.32 1.87 0.22
N GLN A 191 -18.43 1.73 0.94
CA GLN A 191 -19.55 0.89 0.53
C GLN A 191 -20.15 1.35 -0.80
N PHE A 192 -20.35 2.65 -0.98
CA PHE A 192 -20.82 3.20 -2.24
C PHE A 192 -19.87 2.86 -3.40
N PHE A 193 -18.57 3.06 -3.24
CA PHE A 193 -17.61 2.74 -4.28
C PHE A 193 -17.55 1.23 -4.60
N LEU A 194 -17.57 0.38 -3.59
CA LEU A 194 -17.62 -1.08 -3.79
C LEU A 194 -18.90 -1.51 -4.51
N ALA A 195 -20.05 -0.89 -4.22
CA ALA A 195 -21.30 -1.13 -4.94
C ALA A 195 -21.19 -0.74 -6.42
N GLN A 196 -20.63 0.44 -6.71
CA GLN A 196 -20.40 0.90 -8.09
C GLN A 196 -19.43 -0.03 -8.86
N GLN A 197 -18.52 -0.69 -8.16
CA GLN A 197 -17.60 -1.69 -8.72
C GLN A 197 -18.23 -3.09 -8.83
N GLY A 198 -19.50 -3.29 -8.44
CA GLY A 198 -20.16 -4.60 -8.38
C GLY A 198 -19.55 -5.57 -7.36
N ARG A 199 -18.89 -5.05 -6.32
CA ARG A 199 -18.15 -5.81 -5.30
C ARG A 199 -18.83 -5.82 -3.92
N LEU A 200 -20.02 -5.28 -3.82
CA LEU A 200 -20.91 -5.38 -2.66
C LEU A 200 -22.07 -6.30 -3.03
N GLU A 201 -22.11 -7.47 -2.46
CA GLU A 201 -23.29 -8.30 -2.25
C GLU A 201 -23.68 -8.30 -0.79
#